data_420ec80f0f82f0758431c8a7a2d9b528
#
_entry.id   420ec80f0f82f0758431c8a7a2d9b528
#
_cell.length_a   1.000
_cell.length_b   1.000
_cell.length_c   1.000
_cell.angle_alpha   90.00
_cell.angle_beta   90.00
_cell.angle_gamma   90.00
#
_symmetry.space_group_name_H-M   'P 1'
#
loop_
_entity.id
_entity.type
_entity.pdbx_description
1 polymer ?
#
loop_
_entity_poly.entity_id
_entity_poly.type
_entity_poly.pdbx_seq_one_letter_code
_entity_poly.pdbx_strand_id
1 'polypeptide(L)'
;PQLLIADEPTTALDVTIQAQILDLMKDLQKKTKMGIIFITHNLGVVADICDKVSDMYAGRIVEQGPVDDIFYKPAHPYTKGLLRSMPRVDAESYERLIPIEGSPVDMLNPPEGCPFAPRCEHCMKICLKKMPPYVEVGEKHRSACWLRVQELMNKEEK
;
A
#
# COMPACT_ATOMS: atom_id res chain seq x y z
N PRO A 1 21.59 2.46 16.77
CA PRO A 1 20.63 3.40 16.21
C PRO A 1 19.23 3.14 16.76
N GLN A 2 18.38 4.18 16.83
CA GLN A 2 16.99 4.04 17.24
C GLN A 2 16.07 3.70 16.06
N LEU A 3 16.52 3.96 14.84
CA LEU A 3 15.81 3.74 13.60
C LEU A 3 16.76 3.18 12.54
N LEU A 4 16.33 2.14 11.85
CA LEU A 4 16.95 1.59 10.65
C LEU A 4 16.06 1.87 9.45
N ILE A 5 16.63 2.40 8.37
CA ILE A 5 15.94 2.52 7.07
C ILE A 5 16.56 1.48 6.14
N ALA A 6 15.75 0.54 5.70
CA ALA A 6 16.13 -0.54 4.80
C ALA A 6 15.44 -0.33 3.45
N ASP A 7 16.20 0.15 2.48
CA ASP A 7 15.70 0.45 1.13
C ASP A 7 15.98 -0.74 0.21
N GLU A 8 14.94 -1.45 -0.18
CA GLU A 8 14.96 -2.68 -0.98
C GLU A 8 16.02 -3.71 -0.54
N PRO A 9 16.13 -4.05 0.75
CA PRO A 9 17.29 -4.81 1.28
C PRO A 9 17.35 -6.26 0.79
N THR A 10 16.29 -6.76 0.17
CA THR A 10 16.23 -8.14 -0.35
C THR A 10 16.11 -8.21 -1.88
N THR A 11 16.19 -7.08 -2.57
CA THR A 11 16.16 -7.04 -4.04
C THR A 11 17.35 -7.77 -4.63
N ALA A 12 17.11 -8.56 -5.66
CA ALA A 12 18.08 -9.40 -6.35
C ALA A 12 18.74 -10.54 -5.51
N LEU A 13 18.17 -10.86 -4.34
CA LEU A 13 18.56 -12.04 -3.57
C LEU A 13 17.69 -13.24 -3.92
N ASP A 14 18.29 -14.45 -3.87
CA ASP A 14 17.49 -15.66 -3.93
C ASP A 14 16.61 -15.82 -2.68
N VAL A 15 15.56 -16.63 -2.80
CA VAL A 15 14.51 -16.78 -1.76
C VAL A 15 15.10 -17.23 -0.42
N THR A 16 16.13 -18.07 -0.43
CA THR A 16 16.78 -18.58 0.79
C THR A 16 17.54 -17.50 1.52
N ILE A 17 18.34 -16.72 0.80
CA ILE A 17 19.10 -15.59 1.38
C ILE A 17 18.16 -14.48 1.82
N GLN A 18 17.08 -14.20 1.05
CA GLN A 18 16.04 -13.26 1.45
C GLN A 18 15.45 -13.63 2.82
N ALA A 19 15.06 -14.89 3.03
CA ALA A 19 14.51 -15.36 4.30
C ALA A 19 15.50 -15.15 5.46
N GLN A 20 16.78 -15.49 5.26
CA GLN A 20 17.83 -15.30 6.27
C GLN A 20 18.01 -13.82 6.66
N ILE A 21 17.99 -12.91 5.70
CA ILE A 21 18.10 -11.47 5.96
C ILE A 21 16.87 -10.96 6.74
N LEU A 22 15.68 -11.40 6.39
CA LEU A 22 14.46 -11.03 7.11
C LEU A 22 14.47 -11.51 8.56
N ASP A 23 14.91 -12.75 8.79
CA ASP A 23 15.04 -13.31 10.15
C ASP A 23 16.09 -12.54 10.95
N LEU A 24 17.25 -12.20 10.34
CA LEU A 24 18.25 -11.38 10.99
C LEU A 24 17.71 -10.00 11.38
N MET A 25 16.91 -9.36 10.52
CA MET A 25 16.32 -8.05 10.81
C MET A 25 15.30 -8.15 11.96
N LYS A 26 14.44 -9.19 11.98
CA LYS A 26 13.52 -9.48 13.09
C LYS A 26 14.27 -9.67 14.41
N ASP A 27 15.37 -10.40 14.40
CA ASP A 27 16.18 -10.65 15.59
C ASP A 27 16.89 -9.38 16.09
N LEU A 28 17.43 -8.58 15.18
CA LEU A 28 18.00 -7.28 15.51
C LEU A 28 16.96 -6.36 16.15
N GLN A 29 15.76 -6.25 15.58
CA GLN A 29 14.67 -5.45 16.11
C GLN A 29 14.30 -5.91 17.55
N LYS A 30 14.15 -7.22 17.76
CA LYS A 30 13.84 -7.77 19.08
C LYS A 30 14.92 -7.44 20.13
N LYS A 31 16.22 -7.56 19.76
CA LYS A 31 17.34 -7.32 20.65
C LYS A 31 17.54 -5.85 20.99
N THR A 32 17.40 -4.97 20.00
CA THR A 32 17.74 -3.54 20.11
C THR A 32 16.53 -2.65 20.39
N LYS A 33 15.31 -3.15 20.16
CA LYS A 33 14.04 -2.39 20.22
C LYS A 33 14.01 -1.18 19.27
N MET A 34 14.82 -1.22 18.20
CA MET A 34 14.83 -0.17 17.20
C MET A 34 13.57 -0.21 16.31
N GLY A 35 13.14 0.93 15.80
CA GLY A 35 12.18 1.00 14.71
C GLY A 35 12.85 0.63 13.38
N ILE A 36 12.10 -0.04 12.48
CA ILE A 36 12.56 -0.33 11.12
C ILE A 36 11.58 0.27 10.13
N ILE A 37 12.09 1.10 9.19
CA ILE A 37 11.35 1.49 7.98
C ILE A 37 11.84 0.57 6.86
N PHE A 38 10.94 -0.26 6.35
CA PHE A 38 11.23 -1.23 5.31
C PHE A 38 10.61 -0.73 3.99
N ILE A 39 11.43 -0.40 3.00
CA ILE A 39 10.98 0.06 1.68
C ILE A 39 11.10 -1.12 0.73
N THR A 40 9.99 -1.53 0.14
CA THR A 40 9.94 -2.66 -0.79
C THR A 40 8.70 -2.62 -1.67
N HIS A 41 8.77 -3.24 -2.83
CA HIS A 41 7.63 -3.54 -3.68
C HIS A 41 7.10 -4.98 -3.51
N ASN A 42 7.74 -5.78 -2.65
CA ASN A 42 7.35 -7.17 -2.42
C ASN A 42 6.33 -7.26 -1.28
N LEU A 43 5.04 -7.36 -1.63
CA LEU A 43 3.95 -7.43 -0.66
C LEU A 43 4.00 -8.69 0.23
N GLY A 44 4.60 -9.80 -0.25
CA GLY A 44 4.81 -10.99 0.58
C GLY A 44 5.76 -10.72 1.74
N VAL A 45 6.83 -9.95 1.49
CA VAL A 45 7.75 -9.49 2.56
C VAL A 45 7.05 -8.55 3.52
N VAL A 46 6.23 -7.62 3.01
CA VAL A 46 5.45 -6.70 3.84
C VAL A 46 4.53 -7.47 4.79
N ALA A 47 3.82 -8.48 4.29
CA ALA A 47 2.93 -9.30 5.11
C ALA A 47 3.64 -10.07 6.22
N ASP A 48 4.91 -10.45 5.99
CA ASP A 48 5.70 -11.26 6.95
C ASP A 48 6.38 -10.44 8.05
N ILE A 49 6.82 -9.20 7.74
CA ILE A 49 7.69 -8.45 8.65
C ILE A 49 7.08 -7.17 9.22
N CYS A 50 6.09 -6.57 8.56
CA CYS A 50 5.60 -5.25 8.91
C CYS A 50 4.39 -5.30 9.86
N ASP A 51 4.39 -4.42 10.89
CA ASP A 51 3.22 -4.17 11.73
C ASP A 51 2.26 -3.17 11.07
N LYS A 52 2.83 -2.23 10.31
CA LYS A 52 2.11 -1.12 9.68
C LYS A 52 2.62 -0.87 8.27
N VAL A 53 1.70 -0.58 7.37
CA VAL A 53 1.99 -0.33 5.95
C VAL A 53 1.61 1.10 5.57
N SER A 54 2.38 1.68 4.66
CA SER A 54 2.08 2.95 4.00
C SER A 54 2.24 2.75 2.49
N ASP A 55 1.14 2.61 1.78
CA ASP A 55 1.15 2.49 0.32
C ASP A 55 1.40 3.84 -0.32
N MET A 56 2.42 3.87 -1.19
CA MET A 56 2.80 5.08 -1.92
C MET A 56 2.50 4.94 -3.40
N TYR A 57 1.93 6.00 -3.98
CA TYR A 57 1.76 6.15 -5.41
C TYR A 57 2.15 7.56 -5.85
N ALA A 58 3.01 7.66 -6.85
CA ALA A 58 3.49 8.95 -7.38
C ALA A 58 3.99 9.91 -6.28
N GLY A 59 4.85 9.42 -5.38
CA GLY A 59 5.45 10.20 -4.29
C GLY A 59 4.49 10.57 -3.15
N ARG A 60 3.25 10.04 -3.14
CA ARG A 60 2.26 10.32 -2.11
C ARG A 60 1.79 9.05 -1.41
N ILE A 61 1.63 9.11 -0.10
CA ILE A 61 0.97 8.05 0.63
C ILE A 61 -0.52 8.11 0.29
N VAL A 62 -1.09 7.04 -0.25
CA VAL A 62 -2.51 6.96 -0.64
C VAL A 62 -3.33 6.18 0.37
N GLU A 63 -2.70 5.26 1.08
CA GLU A 63 -3.31 4.48 2.15
C GLU A 63 -2.28 4.14 3.22
N GLN A 64 -2.69 4.10 4.48
CA GLN A 64 -1.83 3.74 5.60
C GLN A 64 -2.65 3.08 6.70
N GLY A 65 -2.16 1.95 7.22
CA GLY A 65 -2.86 1.24 8.30
C GLY A 65 -2.08 0.06 8.87
N PRO A 66 -2.65 -0.66 9.83
CA PRO A 66 -2.16 -1.97 10.24
C PRO A 66 -2.06 -2.91 9.04
N VAL A 67 -1.07 -3.81 9.04
CA VAL A 67 -0.85 -4.74 7.92
C VAL A 67 -2.10 -5.55 7.59
N ASP A 68 -2.80 -6.07 8.58
CA ASP A 68 -4.03 -6.85 8.39
C ASP A 68 -5.14 -6.03 7.71
N ASP A 69 -5.32 -4.77 8.08
CA ASP A 69 -6.35 -3.93 7.47
C ASP A 69 -6.00 -3.60 6.00
N ILE A 70 -4.73 -3.36 5.70
CA ILE A 70 -4.28 -3.13 4.32
C ILE A 70 -4.52 -4.37 3.45
N PHE A 71 -4.23 -5.58 3.96
CA PHE A 71 -4.38 -6.81 3.17
C PHE A 71 -5.82 -7.30 3.09
N TYR A 72 -6.60 -7.22 4.16
CA TYR A 72 -7.95 -7.81 4.22
C TYR A 72 -9.08 -6.78 4.06
N LYS A 73 -8.82 -5.49 4.29
CA LYS A 73 -9.81 -4.41 4.20
C LYS A 73 -9.26 -3.17 3.46
N PRO A 74 -8.60 -3.35 2.31
CA PRO A 74 -8.03 -2.23 1.57
C PRO A 74 -9.10 -1.21 1.21
N ALA A 75 -8.80 0.06 1.41
CA ALA A 75 -9.72 1.16 1.16
C ALA A 75 -9.45 1.88 -0.15
N HIS A 76 -8.18 2.12 -0.49
CA HIS A 76 -7.81 2.84 -1.71
C HIS A 76 -7.88 1.92 -2.95
N PRO A 77 -8.41 2.38 -4.09
CA PRO A 77 -8.45 1.58 -5.32
C PRO A 77 -7.08 1.10 -5.82
N TYR A 78 -6.01 1.87 -5.60
CA TYR A 78 -4.66 1.45 -5.91
C TYR A 78 -4.22 0.23 -5.09
N THR A 79 -4.38 0.26 -3.77
CA THR A 79 -4.07 -0.86 -2.86
C THR A 79 -4.85 -2.12 -3.25
N LYS A 80 -6.16 -1.96 -3.56
CA LYS A 80 -6.98 -3.06 -4.09
C LYS A 80 -6.43 -3.63 -5.39
N GLY A 81 -5.98 -2.75 -6.29
CA GLY A 81 -5.37 -3.15 -7.56
C GLY A 81 -4.06 -3.92 -7.36
N LEU A 82 -3.19 -3.46 -6.45
CA LEU A 82 -1.95 -4.15 -6.10
C LEU A 82 -2.23 -5.57 -5.58
N LEU A 83 -3.14 -5.71 -4.62
CA LEU A 83 -3.49 -6.99 -4.02
C LEU A 83 -4.14 -7.95 -5.03
N ARG A 84 -4.94 -7.45 -5.99
CA ARG A 84 -5.51 -8.26 -7.10
C ARG A 84 -4.45 -8.72 -8.10
N SER A 85 -3.32 -8.02 -8.18
CA SER A 85 -2.21 -8.39 -9.07
C SER A 85 -1.28 -9.45 -8.47
N MET A 86 -1.47 -9.83 -7.20
CA MET A 86 -0.63 -10.82 -6.52
C MET A 86 -1.11 -12.24 -6.78
N PRO A 87 -0.17 -13.18 -7.01
CA PRO A 87 -0.49 -14.60 -6.97
C PRO A 87 -0.98 -15.03 -5.59
N ARG A 88 -2.13 -15.66 -5.51
CA ARG A 88 -2.62 -16.31 -4.29
C ARG A 88 -2.14 -17.74 -4.25
N VAL A 89 -1.39 -18.10 -3.22
CA VAL A 89 -0.84 -19.45 -3.05
C VAL A 89 -1.93 -20.44 -2.59
N ASP A 90 -3.00 -19.92 -1.99
CA ASP A 90 -4.12 -20.66 -1.41
C ASP A 90 -5.36 -20.75 -2.32
N ALA A 91 -5.29 -20.21 -3.54
CA ALA A 91 -6.39 -20.30 -4.49
C ALA A 91 -6.46 -21.72 -5.11
N GLU A 92 -7.57 -22.41 -4.91
CA GLU A 92 -7.85 -23.73 -5.51
C GLU A 92 -7.98 -23.68 -7.06
N SER A 93 -8.05 -22.49 -7.63
CA SER A 93 -8.08 -22.26 -9.08
C SER A 93 -7.04 -21.19 -9.46
N TYR A 94 -6.42 -21.36 -10.62
CA TYR A 94 -5.57 -20.36 -11.26
C TYR A 94 -6.43 -19.15 -11.67
N GLU A 95 -6.76 -18.28 -10.71
CA GLU A 95 -7.36 -16.98 -11.03
C GLU A 95 -6.34 -16.18 -11.84
N ARG A 96 -6.78 -15.68 -12.99
CA ARG A 96 -5.95 -14.83 -13.84
C ARG A 96 -5.62 -13.55 -13.07
N LEU A 97 -4.33 -13.26 -12.89
CA LEU A 97 -3.88 -12.01 -12.29
C LEU A 97 -4.42 -10.82 -13.11
N ILE A 98 -5.05 -9.88 -12.43
CA ILE A 98 -5.61 -8.68 -13.06
C ILE A 98 -4.64 -7.53 -12.81
N PRO A 99 -3.84 -7.13 -13.80
CA PRO A 99 -2.92 -6.01 -13.65
C PRO A 99 -3.70 -4.69 -13.53
N ILE A 100 -3.08 -3.70 -12.89
CA ILE A 100 -3.60 -2.33 -12.90
C ILE A 100 -3.38 -1.77 -14.30
N GLU A 101 -4.46 -1.50 -15.03
CA GLU A 101 -4.41 -0.97 -16.39
C GLU A 101 -3.83 0.44 -16.47
N GLY A 102 -3.34 0.81 -17.67
CA GLY A 102 -2.79 2.13 -17.96
C GLY A 102 -1.35 2.32 -17.49
N SER A 103 -0.76 3.43 -17.87
CA SER A 103 0.60 3.82 -17.51
C SER A 103 0.65 4.64 -16.22
N PRO A 104 1.72 4.53 -15.42
CA PRO A 104 1.97 5.44 -14.30
C PRO A 104 1.98 6.89 -14.77
N VAL A 105 1.65 7.80 -13.84
CA VAL A 105 1.66 9.24 -14.14
C VAL A 105 3.08 9.75 -14.39
N ASP A 106 3.18 10.78 -15.21
CA ASP A 106 4.43 11.53 -15.41
C ASP A 106 4.75 12.32 -14.12
N MET A 107 5.88 11.99 -13.51
CA MET A 107 6.34 12.64 -12.28
C MET A 107 6.91 14.04 -12.50
N LEU A 108 7.25 14.39 -13.75
CA LEU A 108 7.69 15.74 -14.11
C LEU A 108 6.52 16.72 -14.15
N ASN A 109 5.33 16.23 -14.53
CA ASN A 109 4.09 17.00 -14.59
C ASN A 109 2.99 16.29 -13.79
N PRO A 110 3.10 16.26 -12.44
CA PRO A 110 2.12 15.55 -11.62
C PRO A 110 0.74 16.21 -11.73
N PRO A 111 -0.35 15.44 -11.74
CA PRO A 111 -1.70 15.99 -11.78
C PRO A 111 -2.03 16.79 -10.53
N GLU A 112 -2.86 17.83 -10.66
CA GLU A 112 -3.36 18.63 -9.52
C GLU A 112 -4.22 17.80 -8.55
N GLY A 113 -4.93 16.82 -9.07
CA GLY A 113 -5.83 15.94 -8.34
C GLY A 113 -5.16 14.66 -7.83
N CYS A 114 -5.98 13.63 -7.66
CA CYS A 114 -5.49 12.31 -7.25
C CYS A 114 -4.57 11.73 -8.34
N PRO A 115 -3.31 11.39 -8.01
CA PRO A 115 -2.38 10.88 -9.02
C PRO A 115 -2.80 9.52 -9.61
N PHE A 116 -3.61 8.76 -8.89
CA PHE A 116 -4.15 7.49 -9.37
C PHE A 116 -5.40 7.66 -10.26
N ALA A 117 -5.98 8.84 -10.35
CA ALA A 117 -7.24 9.09 -11.08
C ALA A 117 -7.25 8.54 -12.53
N PRO A 118 -6.17 8.69 -13.35
CA PRO A 118 -6.16 8.18 -14.73
C PRO A 118 -6.27 6.66 -14.85
N ARG A 119 -5.94 5.93 -13.79
CA ARG A 119 -5.96 4.44 -13.73
C ARG A 119 -7.05 3.90 -12.80
N CYS A 120 -7.87 4.77 -12.23
CA CYS A 120 -8.86 4.41 -11.23
C CYS A 120 -10.19 4.06 -11.89
N GLU A 121 -10.67 2.83 -11.72
CA GLU A 121 -11.99 2.36 -12.19
C GLU A 121 -13.16 3.19 -11.59
N HIS A 122 -12.92 3.84 -10.43
CA HIS A 122 -13.89 4.64 -9.70
C HIS A 122 -13.63 6.15 -9.81
N CYS A 123 -12.94 6.60 -10.86
CA CYS A 123 -12.56 7.99 -11.03
C CYS A 123 -13.80 8.91 -11.13
N MET A 124 -13.83 9.91 -10.25
CA MET A 124 -14.85 10.97 -10.25
C MET A 124 -14.26 12.28 -10.79
N LYS A 125 -15.10 13.20 -11.26
CA LYS A 125 -14.65 14.51 -11.76
C LYS A 125 -13.82 15.31 -10.76
N ILE A 126 -14.09 15.16 -9.46
CA ILE A 126 -13.30 15.80 -8.39
C ILE A 126 -11.90 15.21 -8.28
N CYS A 127 -11.72 13.91 -8.55
CA CYS A 127 -10.41 13.25 -8.51
C CYS A 127 -9.41 13.86 -9.49
N LEU A 128 -9.88 14.42 -10.60
CA LEU A 128 -9.03 15.07 -11.61
C LEU A 128 -8.59 16.48 -11.20
N LYS A 129 -9.33 17.13 -10.29
CA LYS A 129 -9.16 18.56 -9.97
C LYS A 129 -8.57 18.82 -8.60
N LYS A 130 -8.77 17.92 -7.64
CA LYS A 130 -8.36 18.12 -6.24
C LYS A 130 -7.80 16.86 -5.63
N MET A 131 -6.72 17.01 -4.87
CA MET A 131 -6.21 15.94 -4.02
C MET A 131 -7.26 15.60 -2.95
N PRO A 132 -7.55 14.30 -2.73
CA PRO A 132 -8.41 13.89 -1.63
C PRO A 132 -7.71 14.12 -0.27
N PRO A 133 -8.47 14.51 0.77
CA PRO A 133 -7.95 14.51 2.13
C PRO A 133 -7.76 13.09 2.62
N TYR A 134 -6.95 12.93 3.68
CA TYR A 134 -6.94 11.68 4.43
C TYR A 134 -8.21 11.57 5.26
N VAL A 135 -8.86 10.44 5.20
CA VAL A 135 -10.01 10.09 6.03
C VAL A 135 -9.75 8.77 6.76
N GLU A 136 -10.22 8.69 8.00
CA GLU A 136 -10.16 7.46 8.78
C GLU A 136 -11.20 6.47 8.23
N VAL A 137 -10.75 5.28 7.89
CA VAL A 137 -11.58 4.19 7.36
C VAL A 137 -11.64 3.00 8.31
N GLY A 138 -10.83 3.04 9.36
CA GLY A 138 -10.74 2.05 10.44
C GLY A 138 -9.87 2.57 11.58
N GLU A 139 -9.67 1.76 12.61
CA GLU A 139 -8.78 2.10 13.72
C GLU A 139 -7.32 2.19 13.24
N LYS A 140 -6.72 3.38 13.31
CA LYS A 140 -5.35 3.68 12.80
C LYS A 140 -5.19 3.39 11.30
N HIS A 141 -6.29 3.29 10.56
CA HIS A 141 -6.33 3.02 9.13
C HIS A 141 -6.94 4.22 8.41
N ARG A 142 -6.18 4.86 7.51
CA ARG A 142 -6.58 6.05 6.78
C ARG A 142 -6.29 5.91 5.28
N SER A 143 -7.12 6.55 4.49
CA SER A 143 -6.99 6.55 3.03
C SER A 143 -7.21 7.94 2.44
N ALA A 144 -6.42 8.32 1.45
CA ALA A 144 -6.57 9.55 0.68
C ALA A 144 -7.40 9.27 -0.59
N CYS A 145 -8.72 9.15 -0.45
CA CYS A 145 -9.60 8.79 -1.55
C CYS A 145 -10.96 9.50 -1.46
N TRP A 146 -11.37 10.19 -2.53
CA TRP A 146 -12.67 10.86 -2.60
C TRP A 146 -13.85 9.90 -2.48
N LEU A 147 -13.71 8.65 -2.92
CA LEU A 147 -14.73 7.63 -2.73
C LEU A 147 -15.00 7.36 -1.24
N ARG A 148 -13.93 7.33 -0.42
CA ARG A 148 -14.06 7.15 1.04
C ARG A 148 -14.64 8.38 1.72
N VAL A 149 -14.29 9.58 1.24
CA VAL A 149 -14.93 10.84 1.72
C VAL A 149 -16.42 10.80 1.47
N GLN A 150 -16.85 10.45 0.27
CA GLN A 150 -18.27 10.35 -0.08
C GLN A 150 -19.03 9.32 0.76
N GLU A 151 -18.43 8.16 1.02
CA GLU A 151 -19.04 7.14 1.87
C GLU A 151 -19.21 7.59 3.32
N LEU A 152 -18.26 8.37 3.86
CA LEU A 152 -18.39 8.92 5.21
C LEU A 152 -19.50 9.96 5.28
N MET A 153 -19.56 10.91 4.34
CA MET A 153 -20.63 11.90 4.28
C MET A 153 -22.02 11.25 4.20
N ASN A 154 -22.17 10.21 3.38
CA ASN A 154 -23.44 9.49 3.26
C ASN A 154 -23.84 8.69 4.53
N LYS A 155 -22.88 8.41 5.43
CA LYS A 155 -23.16 7.77 6.73
C LYS A 155 -23.61 8.75 7.80
N GLU A 156 -23.12 10.00 7.73
CA GLU A 156 -23.48 11.07 8.68
C GLU A 156 -24.89 11.65 8.39
N GLU A 157 -25.41 11.48 7.16
CA GLU A 157 -26.75 11.93 6.75
C GLU A 157 -27.87 10.92 7.07
N LYS A 158 -27.55 9.74 7.63
CA LYS A 158 -28.50 8.69 8.01
C LYS A 158 -28.63 8.55 9.52
#